data_48c5c130050401105644af6365a76399
#
_entry.id   48c5c130050401105644af6365a76399
#
_cell.length_a   1.000
_cell.length_b   1.000
_cell.length_c   1.000
_cell.angle_alpha   90.00
_cell.angle_beta   90.00
_cell.angle_gamma   90.00
#
_symmetry.space_group_name_H-M   'P 1'
#
loop_
_entity.id
_entity.type
_entity.pdbx_description
1 polymer ?
#
loop_
_entity_poly.entity_id
_entity_poly.type
_entity_poly.pdbx_seq_one_letter_code
_entity_poly.pdbx_strand_id
1 'polypeptide(L)'
;MQRWTVSEINQEQTHMPSVFDTRADSILSQLRDSGQFKLLQMIEGPMDASVRIRGYGDCLCFCSNNYLGLANHAEVVEAGIRGLRDFGAGTASVRFICGTFTPHEVLEKTIARMMGTESSYTFVSAWTAAEALFPTLCEPGDTIISDELNHACLIDAIRLATTIKKGVHKAVYKNNVLEGEKSLRAALEAARANKEATGQIWVVTDGVFSMEGSIADLPAMRKMCDEYNALLVVDDSHGHGVMGKLGRGTHEHFGMVDALDTPARSGAANRIDLFTGTLGKALGGGAGGFIAASKRATDLIIQRGRPTLFSNALPCTVACSANKAIEIMLREPQRVQRLKDNVAYARQQIGAAGFDVLKSPTAICPIIVHDTAKAIAMSKRLLELGVFVIGFGYPVVPEGHARLRVQISAAHTNQHIDQLVDALKKL
;
A
#
# COMPACT_ATOMS: atom_id res chain seq x y z
N MET A 1 0.51 -4.21 51.81
CA MET A 1 -0.27 -4.19 50.55
C MET A 1 -1.60 -3.50 50.82
N GLN A 2 -1.67 -2.18 50.60
CA GLN A 2 -2.91 -1.44 50.69
C GLN A 2 -3.74 -1.64 49.43
N ARG A 3 -4.93 -2.20 49.57
CA ARG A 3 -5.92 -2.30 48.49
C ARG A 3 -6.52 -0.90 48.27
N TRP A 4 -6.30 -0.32 47.09
CA TRP A 4 -7.03 0.85 46.65
C TRP A 4 -8.45 0.40 46.28
N THR A 5 -9.45 0.87 46.97
CA THR A 5 -10.86 0.67 46.63
C THR A 5 -11.29 1.73 45.65
N VAL A 6 -11.94 1.33 44.56
CA VAL A 6 -12.39 2.16 43.41
C VAL A 6 -13.60 3.03 43.74
N SER A 7 -13.87 3.33 45.00
CA SER A 7 -15.12 4.00 45.45
C SER A 7 -15.03 5.50 45.71
N GLU A 8 -13.94 6.18 45.36
CA GLU A 8 -13.78 7.63 45.67
C GLU A 8 -13.47 8.51 44.41
N ILE A 9 -13.90 8.11 43.23
CA ILE A 9 -13.87 8.98 42.05
C ILE A 9 -15.30 9.18 41.53
N ASN A 10 -16.15 9.79 42.33
CA ASN A 10 -17.41 10.38 41.89
C ASN A 10 -17.61 11.73 42.57
N GLN A 11 -16.77 12.70 42.23
CA GLN A 11 -17.20 14.09 42.17
C GLN A 11 -17.43 14.39 40.68
N GLU A 12 -18.69 14.34 40.28
CA GLU A 12 -19.16 14.95 39.03
C GLU A 12 -18.89 16.46 39.13
N GLN A 13 -17.68 16.87 38.81
CA GLN A 13 -17.46 18.21 38.31
C GLN A 13 -18.19 18.27 36.98
N THR A 14 -19.33 18.96 36.95
CA THR A 14 -20.04 19.37 35.74
C THR A 14 -19.15 20.36 34.99
N HIS A 15 -18.09 19.83 34.38
CA HIS A 15 -17.25 20.57 33.46
C HIS A 15 -18.10 20.78 32.19
N MET A 16 -18.35 22.03 31.82
CA MET A 16 -18.94 22.29 30.50
C MET A 16 -18.02 21.64 29.46
N PRO A 17 -18.57 20.83 28.51
CA PRO A 17 -17.76 20.18 27.51
C PRO A 17 -16.99 21.23 26.71
N SER A 18 -15.73 20.96 26.41
CA SER A 18 -14.92 21.86 25.59
C SER A 18 -15.54 21.97 24.17
N VAL A 19 -15.18 23.03 23.44
CA VAL A 19 -15.58 23.19 22.02
C VAL A 19 -15.15 21.97 21.21
N PHE A 20 -14.00 21.38 21.54
CA PHE A 20 -13.53 20.14 20.92
C PHE A 20 -14.48 18.97 21.20
N ASP A 21 -14.87 18.73 22.46
CA ASP A 21 -15.75 17.62 22.85
C ASP A 21 -17.11 17.72 22.16
N THR A 22 -17.74 18.91 22.20
CA THR A 22 -19.01 19.16 21.50
C THR A 22 -18.91 18.85 19.99
N ARG A 23 -17.82 19.30 19.35
CA ARG A 23 -17.57 19.02 17.92
C ARG A 23 -17.31 17.53 17.67
N ALA A 24 -16.52 16.88 18.51
CA ALA A 24 -16.20 15.45 18.39
C ALA A 24 -17.47 14.60 18.53
N ASP A 25 -18.32 14.88 19.53
CA ASP A 25 -19.58 14.18 19.72
C ASP A 25 -20.52 14.34 18.53
N SER A 26 -20.63 15.55 17.98
CA SER A 26 -21.43 15.80 16.77
C SER A 26 -20.95 14.98 15.58
N ILE A 27 -19.63 14.97 15.31
CA ILE A 27 -19.04 14.20 14.21
C ILE A 27 -19.24 12.69 14.43
N LEU A 28 -18.99 12.18 15.65
CA LEU A 28 -19.15 10.78 15.98
C LEU A 28 -20.62 10.33 15.89
N SER A 29 -21.59 11.18 16.28
CA SER A 29 -23.02 10.90 16.09
C SER A 29 -23.34 10.80 14.60
N GLN A 30 -22.94 11.77 13.78
CA GLN A 30 -23.16 11.74 12.32
C GLN A 30 -22.60 10.47 11.70
N LEU A 31 -21.40 10.02 12.11
CA LEU A 31 -20.79 8.77 11.59
C LEU A 31 -21.62 7.54 12.00
N ARG A 32 -22.22 7.51 13.21
CA ARG A 32 -23.10 6.41 13.64
C ARG A 32 -24.42 6.42 12.87
N ASP A 33 -25.04 7.58 12.75
CA ASP A 33 -26.33 7.76 12.09
C ASP A 33 -26.25 7.42 10.59
N SER A 34 -25.13 7.75 9.93
CA SER A 34 -24.86 7.40 8.53
C SER A 34 -24.33 5.96 8.33
N GLY A 35 -24.14 5.17 9.40
CA GLY A 35 -23.56 3.84 9.33
C GLY A 35 -22.07 3.81 8.96
N GLN A 36 -21.38 4.94 8.95
CA GLN A 36 -19.96 5.05 8.58
C GLN A 36 -19.02 4.87 9.78
N PHE A 37 -19.55 4.71 10.98
CA PHE A 37 -18.76 4.48 12.19
C PHE A 37 -18.04 3.14 12.13
N LYS A 38 -16.70 3.17 12.15
CA LYS A 38 -15.87 1.97 11.99
C LYS A 38 -15.75 1.22 13.32
N LEU A 39 -16.12 -0.06 13.31
CA LEU A 39 -15.86 -1.00 14.40
C LEU A 39 -14.62 -1.84 14.08
N LEU A 40 -13.64 -1.82 14.99
CA LEU A 40 -12.42 -2.60 14.83
C LEU A 40 -12.69 -4.05 15.26
N GLN A 41 -12.55 -5.00 14.33
CA GLN A 41 -12.66 -6.43 14.62
C GLN A 41 -11.37 -6.93 15.27
N MET A 42 -11.52 -7.65 16.41
CA MET A 42 -10.37 -8.19 17.14
C MET A 42 -10.04 -9.59 16.62
N ILE A 43 -8.86 -9.72 16.00
CA ILE A 43 -8.33 -11.00 15.52
C ILE A 43 -7.52 -11.65 16.64
N GLU A 44 -7.83 -12.91 16.95
CA GLU A 44 -7.25 -13.70 18.05
C GLU A 44 -6.37 -14.83 17.51
N GLY A 45 -5.35 -14.49 16.73
CA GLY A 45 -4.42 -15.44 16.12
C GLY A 45 -3.59 -14.83 15.00
N PRO A 46 -2.80 -15.64 14.30
CA PRO A 46 -2.00 -15.18 13.18
C PRO A 46 -2.88 -14.79 11.97
N MET A 47 -2.33 -13.91 11.11
CA MET A 47 -2.99 -13.55 9.86
C MET A 47 -2.76 -14.62 8.80
N ASP A 48 -3.84 -15.27 8.38
CA ASP A 48 -3.83 -16.32 7.36
C ASP A 48 -5.10 -16.27 6.48
N ALA A 49 -5.33 -17.27 5.62
CA ALA A 49 -6.56 -17.44 4.84
C ALA A 49 -7.82 -17.60 5.72
N SER A 50 -7.66 -18.13 6.92
CA SER A 50 -8.67 -18.16 7.98
C SER A 50 -8.13 -17.49 9.23
N VAL A 51 -8.96 -16.68 9.89
CA VAL A 51 -8.60 -15.95 11.11
C VAL A 51 -9.70 -16.12 12.15
N ARG A 52 -9.32 -16.19 13.42
CA ARG A 52 -10.29 -16.18 14.51
C ARG A 52 -10.67 -14.75 14.87
N ILE A 53 -11.95 -14.42 14.83
CA ILE A 53 -12.47 -13.10 15.16
C ILE A 53 -13.30 -13.19 16.43
N ARG A 54 -12.99 -12.33 17.40
CA ARG A 54 -13.71 -12.28 18.68
C ARG A 54 -15.22 -12.07 18.44
N GLY A 55 -16.03 -12.96 18.99
CA GLY A 55 -17.49 -12.94 18.84
C GLY A 55 -18.05 -13.59 17.59
N TYR A 56 -17.20 -13.98 16.61
CA TYR A 56 -17.63 -14.63 15.36
C TYR A 56 -16.98 -16.00 15.16
N GLY A 57 -15.89 -16.32 15.85
CA GLY A 57 -15.14 -17.57 15.66
C GLY A 57 -14.21 -17.54 14.46
N ASP A 58 -13.97 -18.69 13.84
CA ASP A 58 -13.09 -18.82 12.70
C ASP A 58 -13.81 -18.36 11.42
N CYS A 59 -13.20 -17.38 10.73
CA CYS A 59 -13.74 -16.74 9.53
C CYS A 59 -12.73 -16.81 8.39
N LEU A 60 -13.17 -17.03 7.17
CA LEU A 60 -12.34 -16.92 5.97
C LEU A 60 -12.03 -15.44 5.71
N CYS A 61 -10.75 -15.10 5.57
CA CYS A 61 -10.28 -13.72 5.46
C CYS A 61 -10.06 -13.32 4.00
N PHE A 62 -11.00 -12.59 3.43
CA PHE A 62 -10.91 -12.04 2.07
C PHE A 62 -10.72 -10.51 2.05
N CYS A 63 -10.18 -9.91 3.11
CA CYS A 63 -9.89 -8.47 3.17
C CYS A 63 -8.43 -8.14 3.52
N SER A 64 -7.60 -9.15 3.78
CA SER A 64 -6.19 -8.97 4.10
C SER A 64 -5.35 -8.69 2.85
N ASN A 65 -4.30 -7.86 2.99
CA ASN A 65 -3.30 -7.64 1.95
C ASN A 65 -2.19 -8.73 1.92
N ASN A 66 -2.39 -9.84 2.64
CA ASN A 66 -1.46 -10.98 2.69
C ASN A 66 -1.53 -11.83 1.39
N TYR A 67 -1.28 -11.18 0.23
CA TYR A 67 -1.50 -11.76 -1.10
C TYR A 67 -0.78 -13.08 -1.34
N LEU A 68 0.44 -13.24 -0.80
CA LEU A 68 1.23 -14.45 -0.95
C LEU A 68 1.10 -15.44 0.21
N GLY A 69 0.32 -15.11 1.25
CA GLY A 69 0.19 -15.96 2.44
C GLY A 69 1.50 -16.06 3.24
N LEU A 70 2.34 -15.02 3.24
CA LEU A 70 3.65 -15.05 3.89
C LEU A 70 3.66 -14.49 5.31
N ALA A 71 2.60 -13.80 5.75
CA ALA A 71 2.55 -13.17 7.07
C ALA A 71 2.70 -14.17 8.24
N ASN A 72 2.25 -15.43 8.04
CA ASN A 72 2.37 -16.52 9.03
C ASN A 72 3.24 -17.68 8.50
N HIS A 73 4.06 -17.45 7.48
CA HIS A 73 4.94 -18.48 6.95
C HIS A 73 6.06 -18.83 7.92
N ALA A 74 6.29 -20.12 8.18
CA ALA A 74 7.22 -20.58 9.22
C ALA A 74 8.63 -19.99 9.08
N GLU A 75 9.19 -19.94 7.87
CA GLU A 75 10.51 -19.34 7.64
C GLU A 75 10.52 -17.82 7.91
N VAL A 76 9.41 -17.11 7.63
CA VAL A 76 9.29 -15.67 7.87
C VAL A 76 9.20 -15.39 9.36
N VAL A 77 8.39 -16.16 10.08
CA VAL A 77 8.27 -16.09 11.55
C VAL A 77 9.61 -16.38 12.21
N GLU A 78 10.29 -17.47 11.83
CA GLU A 78 11.58 -17.83 12.39
C GLU A 78 12.69 -16.79 12.10
N ALA A 79 12.67 -16.18 10.91
CA ALA A 79 13.58 -15.07 10.60
C ALA A 79 13.36 -13.87 11.53
N GLY A 80 12.09 -13.55 11.82
CA GLY A 80 11.73 -12.51 12.79
C GLY A 80 12.18 -12.84 14.21
N ILE A 81 12.00 -14.09 14.65
CA ILE A 81 12.45 -14.56 15.96
C ILE A 81 13.99 -14.45 16.09
N ARG A 82 14.73 -14.85 15.06
CA ARG A 82 16.19 -14.67 15.05
C ARG A 82 16.57 -13.20 15.11
N GLY A 83 15.90 -12.34 14.28
CA GLY A 83 16.12 -10.90 14.34
C GLY A 83 15.90 -10.30 15.73
N LEU A 84 14.89 -10.80 16.46
CA LEU A 84 14.62 -10.39 17.83
C LEU A 84 15.69 -10.86 18.82
N ARG A 85 16.17 -12.11 18.67
CA ARG A 85 17.21 -12.68 19.55
C ARG A 85 18.57 -12.00 19.35
N ASP A 86 18.93 -11.74 18.08
CA ASP A 86 20.29 -11.28 17.73
C ASP A 86 20.45 -9.76 17.87
N PHE A 87 19.36 -8.99 17.67
CA PHE A 87 19.39 -7.52 17.62
C PHE A 87 18.48 -6.83 18.64
N GLY A 88 17.73 -7.58 19.45
CA GLY A 88 16.80 -7.02 20.44
C GLY A 88 15.49 -6.51 19.86
N ALA A 89 14.66 -5.93 20.71
CA ALA A 89 13.28 -5.54 20.37
C ALA A 89 13.18 -4.29 19.47
N GLY A 90 14.18 -3.43 19.48
CA GLY A 90 14.14 -2.18 18.72
C GLY A 90 15.50 -1.53 18.57
N THR A 91 15.59 -0.57 17.67
CA THR A 91 16.84 0.12 17.34
C THR A 91 17.17 1.29 18.28
N ALA A 92 16.18 1.78 19.02
CA ALA A 92 16.25 2.90 19.96
C ALA A 92 16.87 4.19 19.36
N SER A 93 16.96 4.30 18.04
CA SER A 93 17.60 5.43 17.35
C SER A 93 17.14 5.57 15.90
N VAL A 94 17.33 6.77 15.37
CA VAL A 94 17.27 7.05 13.94
C VAL A 94 18.50 6.47 13.22
N ARG A 95 18.37 6.23 11.90
CA ARG A 95 19.36 5.52 11.10
C ARG A 95 20.76 6.12 11.14
N PHE A 96 20.89 7.44 11.05
CA PHE A 96 22.21 8.09 10.92
C PHE A 96 22.98 8.24 12.24
N ILE A 97 22.31 8.12 13.40
CA ILE A 97 22.99 8.19 14.70
C ILE A 97 23.55 6.82 15.06
N CYS A 98 22.71 5.90 15.51
CA CYS A 98 23.10 4.52 15.85
C CYS A 98 22.01 3.48 15.55
N GLY A 99 21.04 3.83 14.71
CA GLY A 99 19.90 2.96 14.35
C GLY A 99 20.11 2.15 13.08
N THR A 100 21.29 2.16 12.45
CA THR A 100 21.59 1.32 11.28
C THR A 100 22.24 0.02 11.68
N PHE A 101 21.56 -1.10 11.38
CA PHE A 101 21.98 -2.45 11.70
C PHE A 101 22.17 -3.28 10.42
N THR A 102 22.93 -4.37 10.49
CA THR A 102 23.15 -5.27 9.34
C THR A 102 21.86 -5.80 8.69
N PRO A 103 20.78 -6.11 9.41
CA PRO A 103 19.51 -6.49 8.75
C PRO A 103 18.93 -5.43 7.81
N HIS A 104 19.14 -4.13 8.08
CA HIS A 104 18.71 -3.08 7.17
C HIS A 104 19.47 -3.14 5.85
N GLU A 105 20.80 -3.25 5.91
CA GLU A 105 21.65 -3.34 4.72
C GLU A 105 21.31 -4.57 3.88
N VAL A 106 21.09 -5.74 4.51
CA VAL A 106 20.71 -6.97 3.83
C VAL A 106 19.36 -6.80 3.11
N LEU A 107 18.36 -6.29 3.83
CA LEU A 107 17.01 -6.05 3.27
C LEU A 107 17.08 -5.05 2.11
N GLU A 108 17.80 -3.95 2.26
CA GLU A 108 17.93 -2.90 1.25
C GLU A 108 18.62 -3.43 -0.03
N LYS A 109 19.66 -4.24 0.11
CA LYS A 109 20.28 -4.93 -1.04
C LYS A 109 19.31 -5.90 -1.73
N THR A 110 18.52 -6.65 -0.95
CA THR A 110 17.51 -7.58 -1.47
C THR A 110 16.40 -6.84 -2.22
N ILE A 111 15.93 -5.70 -1.70
CA ILE A 111 14.93 -4.85 -2.37
C ILE A 111 15.50 -4.27 -3.66
N ALA A 112 16.71 -3.70 -3.63
CA ALA A 112 17.34 -3.14 -4.83
C ALA A 112 17.49 -4.21 -5.93
N ARG A 113 17.92 -5.43 -5.57
CA ARG A 113 17.99 -6.59 -6.46
C ARG A 113 16.63 -6.97 -7.03
N MET A 114 15.60 -7.05 -6.17
CA MET A 114 14.22 -7.35 -6.57
C MET A 114 13.69 -6.31 -7.57
N MET A 115 13.92 -5.02 -7.30
CA MET A 115 13.44 -3.92 -8.13
C MET A 115 14.29 -3.69 -9.38
N GLY A 116 15.51 -4.20 -9.43
CA GLY A 116 16.47 -3.92 -10.52
C GLY A 116 16.97 -2.47 -10.48
N THR A 117 17.10 -1.89 -9.30
CA THR A 117 17.61 -0.54 -9.06
C THR A 117 19.02 -0.56 -8.48
N GLU A 118 19.73 0.57 -8.55
CA GLU A 118 21.09 0.68 -8.00
C GLU A 118 21.10 0.61 -6.46
N SER A 119 20.03 1.07 -5.83
CA SER A 119 19.97 1.21 -4.37
C SER A 119 18.52 1.19 -3.89
N SER A 120 18.34 0.91 -2.61
CA SER A 120 17.08 1.13 -1.91
C SER A 120 17.35 1.60 -0.48
N TYR A 121 16.31 2.15 0.15
CA TYR A 121 16.34 2.57 1.54
C TYR A 121 15.00 2.31 2.22
N THR A 122 15.04 1.78 3.46
CA THR A 122 13.88 1.34 4.21
C THR A 122 13.41 2.33 5.27
N PHE A 123 12.11 2.35 5.51
CA PHE A 123 11.39 3.18 6.47
C PHE A 123 10.45 2.35 7.34
N VAL A 124 9.94 2.93 8.43
CA VAL A 124 8.98 2.25 9.33
C VAL A 124 7.62 1.98 8.67
N SER A 125 7.28 2.68 7.59
CA SER A 125 6.07 2.47 6.79
C SER A 125 6.23 2.99 5.37
N ALA A 126 5.37 2.55 4.43
CA ALA A 126 5.29 3.11 3.09
C ALA A 126 4.82 4.58 3.12
N TRP A 127 3.97 4.95 4.07
CA TRP A 127 3.57 6.33 4.30
C TRP A 127 4.78 7.23 4.56
N THR A 128 5.63 6.81 5.48
CA THR A 128 6.88 7.53 5.83
C THR A 128 7.86 7.58 4.65
N ALA A 129 7.91 6.52 3.83
CA ALA A 129 8.71 6.51 2.60
C ALA A 129 8.20 7.56 1.59
N ALA A 130 6.88 7.65 1.37
CA ALA A 130 6.29 8.66 0.50
C ALA A 130 6.57 10.08 1.00
N GLU A 131 6.43 10.33 2.31
CA GLU A 131 6.75 11.63 2.93
C GLU A 131 8.24 12.00 2.81
N ALA A 132 9.13 11.02 2.73
CA ALA A 132 10.55 11.27 2.50
C ALA A 132 10.85 11.65 1.05
N LEU A 133 10.03 11.26 0.08
CA LEU A 133 10.33 11.34 -1.34
C LEU A 133 10.29 12.79 -1.86
N PHE A 134 9.11 13.33 -2.12
CA PHE A 134 8.93 14.63 -2.78
C PHE A 134 9.45 15.81 -1.95
N PRO A 135 9.20 15.89 -0.63
CA PRO A 135 9.75 16.97 0.20
C PRO A 135 11.28 17.04 0.20
N THR A 136 11.94 15.90 -0.08
CA THR A 136 13.42 15.84 -0.11
C THR A 136 13.98 16.12 -1.50
N LEU A 137 13.41 15.51 -2.53
CA LEU A 137 13.98 15.48 -3.88
C LEU A 137 13.54 16.66 -4.75
N CYS A 138 12.31 17.18 -4.57
CA CYS A 138 11.84 18.31 -5.34
C CYS A 138 12.44 19.62 -4.86
N GLU A 139 12.67 20.54 -5.79
CA GLU A 139 13.16 21.91 -5.52
C GLU A 139 12.23 22.94 -6.20
N PRO A 140 12.29 24.23 -5.81
CA PRO A 140 11.51 25.30 -6.46
C PRO A 140 11.70 25.29 -7.99
N GLY A 141 10.61 25.38 -8.73
CA GLY A 141 10.57 25.24 -10.18
C GLY A 141 10.18 23.84 -10.67
N ASP A 142 10.23 22.81 -9.80
CA ASP A 142 9.77 21.46 -10.15
C ASP A 142 8.24 21.38 -10.26
N THR A 143 7.76 20.44 -11.08
CA THR A 143 6.33 20.14 -11.21
C THR A 143 6.07 18.67 -10.91
N ILE A 144 5.11 18.39 -10.01
CA ILE A 144 4.67 17.03 -9.70
C ILE A 144 3.30 16.81 -10.33
N ILE A 145 3.20 15.85 -11.25
CA ILE A 145 1.97 15.46 -11.97
C ILE A 145 1.50 14.14 -11.41
N SER A 146 0.34 14.12 -10.74
CA SER A 146 -0.19 12.98 -10.01
C SER A 146 -1.44 12.42 -10.67
N ASP A 147 -1.56 11.08 -10.74
CA ASP A 147 -2.85 10.45 -10.99
C ASP A 147 -3.84 10.80 -9.87
N GLU A 148 -5.12 11.02 -10.22
CA GLU A 148 -6.15 11.44 -9.25
C GLU A 148 -6.49 10.37 -8.21
N LEU A 149 -6.27 9.07 -8.52
CA LEU A 149 -6.55 7.94 -7.63
C LEU A 149 -5.31 7.38 -6.91
N ASN A 150 -4.19 8.08 -6.99
CA ASN A 150 -3.01 7.72 -6.20
C ASN A 150 -3.36 7.57 -4.72
N HIS A 151 -2.62 6.69 -4.05
CA HIS A 151 -2.79 6.46 -2.62
C HIS A 151 -2.62 7.75 -1.80
N ALA A 152 -3.37 7.88 -0.71
CA ALA A 152 -3.38 9.07 0.14
C ALA A 152 -1.98 9.51 0.61
N CYS A 153 -1.06 8.57 0.84
CA CYS A 153 0.31 8.89 1.24
C CYS A 153 1.08 9.68 0.17
N LEU A 154 0.88 9.38 -1.12
CA LEU A 154 1.46 10.14 -2.22
C LEU A 154 0.82 11.54 -2.33
N ILE A 155 -0.51 11.60 -2.23
CA ILE A 155 -1.25 12.87 -2.26
C ILE A 155 -0.76 13.81 -1.14
N ASP A 156 -0.61 13.28 0.08
CA ASP A 156 -0.18 14.07 1.23
C ASP A 156 1.32 14.42 1.17
N ALA A 157 2.16 13.52 0.67
CA ALA A 157 3.56 13.82 0.41
C ALA A 157 3.75 14.96 -0.62
N ILE A 158 2.92 14.98 -1.69
CA ILE A 158 2.90 16.07 -2.68
C ILE A 158 2.41 17.38 -2.05
N ARG A 159 1.34 17.33 -1.25
CA ARG A 159 0.85 18.49 -0.48
C ARG A 159 1.94 19.04 0.44
N LEU A 160 2.62 18.17 1.15
CA LEU A 160 3.71 18.55 2.04
C LEU A 160 4.86 19.21 1.26
N ALA A 161 5.29 18.63 0.14
CA ALA A 161 6.35 19.20 -0.70
C ALA A 161 5.98 20.60 -1.19
N THR A 162 4.77 20.79 -1.74
CA THR A 162 4.31 22.10 -2.25
C THR A 162 4.10 23.14 -1.14
N THR A 163 3.85 22.70 0.09
CA THR A 163 3.67 23.60 1.26
C THR A 163 5.00 24.08 1.79
N ILE A 164 5.98 23.18 1.98
CA ILE A 164 7.25 23.53 2.60
C ILE A 164 8.27 24.10 1.61
N LYS A 165 8.16 23.79 0.31
CA LYS A 165 9.02 24.31 -0.75
C LYS A 165 8.20 25.19 -1.71
N LYS A 166 8.11 26.48 -1.40
CA LYS A 166 7.43 27.46 -2.26
C LYS A 166 8.07 27.44 -3.66
N GLY A 167 7.23 27.39 -4.69
CA GLY A 167 7.67 27.30 -6.08
C GLY A 167 7.74 25.86 -6.63
N VAL A 168 7.41 24.84 -5.84
CA VAL A 168 7.07 23.51 -6.36
C VAL A 168 5.62 23.53 -6.83
N HIS A 169 5.43 23.17 -8.10
CA HIS A 169 4.10 23.12 -8.75
C HIS A 169 3.50 21.71 -8.66
N LYS A 170 2.17 21.63 -8.75
CA LYS A 170 1.45 20.35 -8.84
C LYS A 170 0.36 20.41 -9.88
N ALA A 171 0.14 19.28 -10.56
CA ALA A 171 -0.99 19.04 -11.44
C ALA A 171 -1.57 17.64 -11.16
N VAL A 172 -2.84 17.44 -11.52
CA VAL A 172 -3.53 16.16 -11.39
C VAL A 172 -4.17 15.81 -12.72
N TYR A 173 -4.01 14.57 -13.17
CA TYR A 173 -4.68 14.06 -14.35
C TYR A 173 -5.68 12.95 -13.94
N LYS A 174 -6.66 12.71 -14.81
CA LYS A 174 -7.70 11.68 -14.59
C LYS A 174 -7.11 10.28 -14.61
N ASN A 175 -7.59 9.42 -13.72
CA ASN A 175 -7.07 8.07 -13.54
C ASN A 175 -6.92 7.31 -14.87
N ASN A 176 -5.69 6.91 -15.16
CA ASN A 176 -5.30 6.20 -16.39
C ASN A 176 -5.67 6.91 -17.71
N VAL A 177 -6.01 8.19 -17.71
CA VAL A 177 -6.27 8.96 -18.93
C VAL A 177 -4.95 9.54 -19.45
N LEU A 178 -4.40 8.94 -20.50
CA LEU A 178 -3.10 9.33 -21.03
C LEU A 178 -3.22 10.42 -22.11
N GLU A 179 -4.28 10.44 -22.91
CA GLU A 179 -4.50 11.37 -24.01
C GLU A 179 -5.85 12.10 -23.88
N GLY A 180 -5.95 13.30 -24.44
CA GLY A 180 -7.17 14.10 -24.45
C GLY A 180 -7.25 15.07 -23.27
N GLU A 181 -8.49 15.51 -22.96
CA GLU A 181 -8.74 16.47 -21.89
C GLU A 181 -8.46 15.86 -20.50
N LYS A 182 -7.84 16.64 -19.61
CA LYS A 182 -7.46 16.20 -18.24
C LYS A 182 -6.57 14.95 -18.21
N SER A 183 -5.83 14.72 -19.28
CA SER A 183 -4.91 13.59 -19.46
C SER A 183 -3.52 13.90 -18.90
N LEU A 184 -2.70 12.84 -18.84
CA LEU A 184 -1.27 12.97 -18.51
C LEU A 184 -0.56 13.87 -19.54
N ARG A 185 -0.83 13.69 -20.86
CA ARG A 185 -0.22 14.52 -21.92
C ARG A 185 -0.55 16.00 -21.72
N ALA A 186 -1.81 16.32 -21.52
CA ALA A 186 -2.21 17.71 -21.28
C ALA A 186 -1.53 18.33 -20.07
N ALA A 187 -1.34 17.55 -18.98
CA ALA A 187 -0.63 18.01 -17.79
C ALA A 187 0.88 18.22 -18.05
N LEU A 188 1.51 17.35 -18.84
CA LEU A 188 2.91 17.48 -19.26
C LEU A 188 3.13 18.71 -20.15
N GLU A 189 2.27 18.93 -21.13
CA GLU A 189 2.28 20.13 -21.99
C GLU A 189 2.13 21.41 -21.18
N ALA A 190 1.14 21.45 -20.27
CA ALA A 190 0.93 22.58 -19.38
C ALA A 190 2.14 22.86 -18.47
N ALA A 191 2.76 21.80 -17.93
CA ALA A 191 3.97 21.94 -17.10
C ALA A 191 5.14 22.53 -17.92
N ARG A 192 5.34 22.11 -19.17
CA ARG A 192 6.40 22.64 -20.04
C ARG A 192 6.12 24.07 -20.53
N ALA A 193 4.86 24.44 -20.68
CA ALA A 193 4.46 25.80 -21.05
C ALA A 193 4.56 26.80 -19.89
N ASN A 194 4.60 26.35 -18.66
CA ASN A 194 4.69 27.20 -17.46
C ASN A 194 6.11 27.77 -17.30
N LYS A 195 6.24 29.07 -17.47
CA LYS A 195 7.54 29.79 -17.37
C LYS A 195 8.13 29.80 -15.97
N GLU A 196 7.34 29.56 -14.94
CA GLU A 196 7.79 29.45 -13.55
C GLU A 196 8.22 28.02 -13.19
N ALA A 197 7.82 27.03 -13.98
CA ALA A 197 8.14 25.62 -13.78
C ALA A 197 9.33 25.20 -14.64
N THR A 198 10.51 25.70 -14.33
CA THR A 198 11.74 25.49 -15.10
C THR A 198 12.56 24.25 -14.65
N GLY A 199 12.13 23.61 -13.57
CA GLY A 199 12.79 22.47 -12.96
C GLY A 199 12.40 21.11 -13.54
N GLN A 200 12.55 20.07 -12.73
CA GLN A 200 12.24 18.69 -13.08
C GLN A 200 10.72 18.46 -13.06
N ILE A 201 10.21 17.71 -14.04
CA ILE A 201 8.84 17.16 -14.01
C ILE A 201 8.89 15.75 -13.43
N TRP A 202 8.00 15.50 -12.46
CA TRP A 202 7.81 14.22 -11.78
C TRP A 202 6.41 13.70 -12.11
N VAL A 203 6.29 12.58 -12.78
CA VAL A 203 5.01 11.89 -13.03
C VAL A 203 4.87 10.79 -12.00
N VAL A 204 3.73 10.76 -11.30
CA VAL A 204 3.50 9.89 -10.13
C VAL A 204 2.24 9.09 -10.32
N THR A 205 2.34 7.77 -10.17
CA THR A 205 1.19 6.85 -10.25
C THR A 205 1.34 5.68 -9.28
N ASP A 206 0.20 5.13 -8.82
CA ASP A 206 0.17 3.76 -8.31
C ASP A 206 0.38 2.80 -9.49
N GLY A 207 1.14 1.73 -9.28
CA GLY A 207 1.26 0.64 -10.26
C GLY A 207 -0.03 -0.17 -10.34
N VAL A 208 -0.59 -0.49 -9.16
CA VAL A 208 -1.91 -1.12 -8.98
C VAL A 208 -2.73 -0.25 -8.06
N PHE A 209 -3.87 0.28 -8.53
CA PHE A 209 -4.77 1.12 -7.75
C PHE A 209 -5.54 0.30 -6.71
N SER A 210 -5.45 0.71 -5.46
CA SER A 210 -5.85 -0.09 -4.30
C SER A 210 -7.35 -0.39 -4.19
N MET A 211 -8.21 0.46 -4.74
CA MET A 211 -9.66 0.31 -4.65
C MET A 211 -10.29 -0.30 -5.90
N GLU A 212 -9.72 -0.04 -7.07
CA GLU A 212 -10.17 -0.52 -8.38
C GLU A 212 -9.52 -1.85 -8.76
N GLY A 213 -8.29 -2.07 -8.31
CA GLY A 213 -7.44 -3.17 -8.80
C GLY A 213 -6.94 -2.93 -10.22
N SER A 214 -7.21 -1.79 -10.84
CA SER A 214 -6.68 -1.43 -12.17
C SER A 214 -5.16 -1.24 -12.13
N ILE A 215 -4.54 -1.33 -13.30
CA ILE A 215 -3.08 -1.22 -13.49
C ILE A 215 -2.81 0.05 -14.31
N ALA A 216 -1.77 0.80 -13.94
CA ALA A 216 -1.27 1.90 -14.76
C ALA A 216 -0.57 1.36 -16.02
N ASP A 217 -0.77 2.02 -17.15
CA ASP A 217 -0.05 1.71 -18.41
C ASP A 217 1.38 2.30 -18.37
N LEU A 218 2.25 1.63 -17.61
CA LEU A 218 3.62 2.10 -17.38
C LEU A 218 4.44 2.26 -18.67
N PRO A 219 4.35 1.38 -19.72
CA PRO A 219 5.05 1.59 -20.98
C PRO A 219 4.65 2.88 -21.68
N ALA A 220 3.36 3.16 -21.79
CA ALA A 220 2.87 4.39 -22.42
C ALA A 220 3.27 5.63 -21.61
N MET A 221 3.15 5.56 -20.27
CA MET A 221 3.58 6.64 -19.37
C MET A 221 5.09 6.89 -19.49
N ARG A 222 5.93 5.83 -19.55
CA ARG A 222 7.38 5.99 -19.72
C ARG A 222 7.72 6.71 -21.01
N LYS A 223 7.07 6.31 -22.12
CA LYS A 223 7.28 6.97 -23.42
C LYS A 223 6.96 8.45 -23.34
N MET A 224 5.82 8.84 -22.73
CA MET A 224 5.48 10.23 -22.52
C MET A 224 6.50 10.95 -21.62
N CYS A 225 6.93 10.32 -20.54
CA CYS A 225 7.95 10.91 -19.68
C CYS A 225 9.27 11.17 -20.44
N ASP A 226 9.66 10.27 -21.35
CA ASP A 226 10.85 10.46 -22.18
C ASP A 226 10.67 11.64 -23.16
N GLU A 227 9.49 11.77 -23.80
CA GLU A 227 9.16 12.91 -24.68
C GLU A 227 9.28 14.27 -23.99
N TYR A 228 8.93 14.33 -22.70
CA TYR A 228 8.93 15.57 -21.90
C TYR A 228 10.10 15.67 -20.91
N ASN A 229 11.11 14.80 -20.98
CA ASN A 229 12.21 14.73 -20.00
C ASN A 229 11.71 14.75 -18.55
N ALA A 230 10.69 13.92 -18.27
CA ALA A 230 10.09 13.75 -16.95
C ALA A 230 10.57 12.47 -16.30
N LEU A 231 10.62 12.44 -14.97
CA LEU A 231 10.88 11.24 -14.19
C LEU A 231 9.56 10.52 -13.89
N LEU A 232 9.57 9.19 -13.94
CA LEU A 232 8.42 8.35 -13.61
C LEU A 232 8.62 7.71 -12.23
N VAL A 233 7.70 8.02 -11.32
CA VAL A 233 7.63 7.49 -9.95
C VAL A 233 6.44 6.57 -9.83
N VAL A 234 6.66 5.34 -9.36
CA VAL A 234 5.62 4.32 -9.24
C VAL A 234 5.53 3.82 -7.80
N ASP A 235 4.37 3.97 -7.17
CA ASP A 235 4.03 3.21 -5.96
C ASP A 235 3.49 1.84 -6.37
N ASP A 236 4.26 0.81 -6.11
CA ASP A 236 3.85 -0.55 -6.48
C ASP A 236 3.48 -1.42 -5.26
N SER A 237 2.99 -0.77 -4.21
CA SER A 237 2.60 -1.40 -2.95
C SER A 237 1.57 -2.52 -3.09
N HIS A 238 0.75 -2.50 -4.14
CA HIS A 238 -0.22 -3.55 -4.47
C HIS A 238 0.21 -4.43 -5.65
N GLY A 239 1.28 -4.07 -6.36
CA GLY A 239 1.84 -4.86 -7.45
C GLY A 239 2.90 -5.87 -6.98
N HIS A 240 3.70 -5.52 -5.97
CA HIS A 240 4.69 -6.42 -5.40
C HIS A 240 4.03 -7.70 -4.86
N GLY A 241 4.54 -8.85 -5.26
CA GLY A 241 3.99 -10.17 -4.94
C GLY A 241 2.76 -10.57 -5.75
N VAL A 242 2.21 -9.67 -6.56
CA VAL A 242 0.97 -9.88 -7.34
C VAL A 242 1.24 -9.91 -8.85
N MET A 243 2.01 -8.94 -9.32
CA MET A 243 2.26 -8.73 -10.74
C MET A 243 3.65 -9.22 -11.15
N GLY A 244 3.79 -9.61 -12.42
CA GLY A 244 5.01 -10.18 -12.96
C GLY A 244 5.09 -11.70 -12.78
N LYS A 245 6.17 -12.32 -13.28
CA LYS A 245 6.40 -13.78 -13.19
C LYS A 245 6.96 -14.17 -11.82
N LEU A 246 7.88 -13.36 -11.30
CA LEU A 246 8.52 -13.55 -10.01
C LEU A 246 7.85 -12.74 -8.90
N GLY A 247 6.79 -11.97 -9.20
CA GLY A 247 6.14 -11.09 -8.26
C GLY A 247 6.89 -9.79 -7.98
N ARG A 248 7.79 -9.38 -8.88
CA ARG A 248 8.58 -8.16 -8.70
C ARG A 248 7.74 -6.89 -8.83
N GLY A 249 6.54 -6.97 -9.43
CA GLY A 249 5.60 -5.87 -9.52
C GLY A 249 5.16 -5.56 -10.95
N THR A 250 4.52 -4.39 -11.12
CA THR A 250 3.96 -3.96 -12.41
C THR A 250 5.02 -3.73 -13.47
N HIS A 251 6.21 -3.26 -13.10
CA HIS A 251 7.33 -3.10 -14.04
C HIS A 251 7.80 -4.45 -14.61
N GLU A 252 7.80 -5.55 -13.85
CA GLU A 252 8.07 -6.89 -14.35
C GLU A 252 6.93 -7.38 -15.26
N HIS A 253 5.68 -7.07 -14.91
CA HIS A 253 4.51 -7.44 -15.72
C HIS A 253 4.62 -6.90 -17.14
N PHE A 254 5.13 -5.69 -17.29
CA PHE A 254 5.32 -5.03 -18.59
C PHE A 254 6.71 -5.29 -19.23
N GLY A 255 7.56 -6.10 -18.62
CA GLY A 255 8.92 -6.36 -19.15
C GLY A 255 9.85 -5.15 -19.07
N MET A 256 9.60 -4.22 -18.14
CA MET A 256 10.37 -2.98 -17.94
C MET A 256 11.55 -3.16 -16.97
N VAL A 257 11.96 -4.37 -16.71
CA VAL A 257 13.09 -4.70 -15.82
C VAL A 257 13.87 -5.87 -16.40
N ASP A 258 15.19 -5.85 -16.25
CA ASP A 258 16.06 -6.94 -16.70
C ASP A 258 15.85 -8.20 -15.84
N ALA A 259 16.41 -9.31 -16.32
CA ALA A 259 16.44 -10.55 -15.55
C ALA A 259 17.03 -10.31 -14.15
N LEU A 260 16.57 -11.11 -13.19
CA LEU A 260 17.09 -11.06 -11.83
C LEU A 260 18.63 -11.27 -11.89
N ASP A 261 19.36 -10.56 -11.03
CA ASP A 261 20.83 -10.56 -10.96
C ASP A 261 21.56 -9.86 -12.13
N THR A 262 20.83 -9.23 -13.05
CA THR A 262 21.47 -8.32 -14.00
C THR A 262 21.84 -7.02 -13.25
N PRO A 263 23.08 -6.52 -13.42
CA PRO A 263 23.48 -5.27 -12.80
C PRO A 263 22.56 -4.12 -13.21
N ALA A 264 22.08 -3.36 -12.22
CA ALA A 264 21.23 -2.20 -12.48
C ALA A 264 22.01 -1.16 -13.32
N ARG A 265 21.33 -0.61 -14.35
CA ARG A 265 21.88 0.45 -15.18
C ARG A 265 21.09 1.74 -14.95
N SER A 266 21.74 2.75 -14.43
CA SER A 266 21.15 4.08 -14.30
C SER A 266 20.81 4.66 -15.68
N GLY A 267 19.63 5.27 -15.80
CA GLY A 267 19.21 5.97 -17.02
C GLY A 267 18.94 5.08 -18.24
N ALA A 268 18.78 3.76 -18.07
CA ALA A 268 18.42 2.87 -19.17
C ALA A 268 16.99 3.17 -19.66
N ALA A 269 16.81 3.22 -20.98
CA ALA A 269 15.50 3.38 -21.61
C ALA A 269 14.49 2.31 -21.13
N ASN A 270 13.23 2.66 -21.11
CA ASN A 270 12.11 1.80 -20.69
C ASN A 270 12.13 1.37 -19.21
N ARG A 271 12.74 2.16 -18.30
CA ARG A 271 12.76 1.86 -16.88
C ARG A 271 11.99 2.88 -16.06
N ILE A 272 11.58 2.47 -14.87
CA ILE A 272 11.02 3.36 -13.85
C ILE A 272 12.19 4.03 -13.12
N ASP A 273 12.07 5.32 -12.85
CA ASP A 273 13.15 6.10 -12.20
C ASP A 273 13.16 5.90 -10.68
N LEU A 274 12.00 5.87 -10.04
CA LEU A 274 11.85 5.65 -8.61
C LEU A 274 10.64 4.78 -8.32
N PHE A 275 10.80 3.92 -7.32
CA PHE A 275 9.71 3.14 -6.75
C PHE A 275 9.50 3.50 -5.29
N THR A 276 8.24 3.50 -4.87
CA THR A 276 7.85 3.29 -3.47
C THR A 276 7.15 1.95 -3.33
N GLY A 277 7.21 1.37 -2.14
CA GLY A 277 6.55 0.10 -1.87
C GLY A 277 6.42 -0.17 -0.37
N THR A 278 5.60 -1.16 -0.05
CA THR A 278 5.33 -1.58 1.33
C THR A 278 5.84 -2.98 1.63
N LEU A 279 6.34 -3.17 2.84
CA LEU A 279 6.62 -4.49 3.42
C LEU A 279 5.43 -5.04 4.24
N GLY A 280 4.37 -4.23 4.39
CA GLY A 280 3.18 -4.56 5.17
C GLY A 280 2.08 -5.31 4.41
N LYS A 281 2.38 -5.84 3.21
CA LYS A 281 1.42 -6.60 2.38
C LYS A 281 1.99 -7.95 1.96
N ALA A 282 2.15 -8.22 0.66
CA ALA A 282 2.68 -9.48 0.15
C ALA A 282 4.11 -9.80 0.66
N LEU A 283 4.92 -8.79 0.94
CA LEU A 283 6.30 -8.93 1.37
C LEU A 283 6.46 -9.16 2.89
N GLY A 284 5.68 -10.07 3.43
CA GLY A 284 5.77 -10.52 4.82
C GLY A 284 4.69 -10.00 5.76
N GLY A 285 3.87 -9.03 5.34
CA GLY A 285 2.69 -8.56 6.10
C GLY A 285 2.99 -7.81 7.40
N GLY A 286 4.25 -7.48 7.67
CA GLY A 286 4.66 -6.74 8.87
C GLY A 286 4.47 -5.22 8.70
N ALA A 287 5.40 -4.46 9.20
CA ALA A 287 5.48 -3.02 8.98
C ALA A 287 6.60 -2.70 7.98
N GLY A 288 6.73 -1.43 7.61
CA GLY A 288 7.81 -0.94 6.78
C GLY A 288 7.39 -0.55 5.38
N GLY A 289 8.21 0.30 4.81
CA GLY A 289 8.16 0.71 3.42
C GLY A 289 9.56 0.96 2.90
N PHE A 290 9.66 1.21 1.62
CA PHE A 290 10.96 1.47 0.99
C PHE A 290 10.84 2.44 -0.19
N ILE A 291 11.97 3.04 -0.52
CA ILE A 291 12.23 3.70 -1.79
C ILE A 291 13.33 2.91 -2.49
N ALA A 292 13.15 2.61 -3.78
CA ALA A 292 14.17 1.97 -4.62
C ALA A 292 14.40 2.82 -5.88
N ALA A 293 15.66 3.19 -6.13
CA ALA A 293 16.01 4.18 -7.15
C ALA A 293 17.50 4.13 -7.52
N SER A 294 17.98 5.16 -8.22
CA SER A 294 19.41 5.41 -8.38
C SER A 294 20.07 5.66 -7.02
N LYS A 295 21.35 5.33 -6.92
CA LYS A 295 22.12 5.59 -5.70
C LYS A 295 22.13 7.07 -5.33
N ARG A 296 22.14 7.97 -6.32
CA ARG A 296 22.11 9.44 -6.07
C ARG A 296 20.81 9.86 -5.36
N ALA A 297 19.65 9.33 -5.81
CA ALA A 297 18.38 9.67 -5.19
C ALA A 297 18.27 9.12 -3.77
N THR A 298 18.68 7.88 -3.54
CA THR A 298 18.67 7.28 -2.19
C THR A 298 19.66 7.96 -1.25
N ASP A 299 20.86 8.33 -1.71
CA ASP A 299 21.83 9.07 -0.91
C ASP A 299 21.27 10.44 -0.50
N LEU A 300 20.60 11.15 -1.41
CA LEU A 300 19.97 12.44 -1.10
C LEU A 300 18.87 12.30 -0.03
N ILE A 301 18.06 11.24 -0.14
CA ILE A 301 17.03 10.90 0.86
C ILE A 301 17.66 10.59 2.21
N ILE A 302 18.74 9.82 2.24
CA ILE A 302 19.48 9.51 3.47
C ILE A 302 20.01 10.78 4.14
N GLN A 303 20.54 11.71 3.36
CA GLN A 303 21.17 12.92 3.89
C GLN A 303 20.18 14.00 4.31
N ARG A 304 19.02 14.12 3.65
CA ARG A 304 18.11 15.26 3.81
C ARG A 304 16.66 14.89 4.16
N GLY A 305 16.28 13.63 4.00
CA GLY A 305 14.92 13.16 4.26
C GLY A 305 14.54 13.31 5.73
N ARG A 306 13.54 14.14 6.05
CA ARG A 306 13.10 14.33 7.44
C ARG A 306 12.70 13.01 8.13
N PRO A 307 11.98 12.09 7.49
CA PRO A 307 11.72 10.78 8.07
C PRO A 307 12.99 9.96 8.37
N THR A 308 14.04 10.11 7.56
CA THR A 308 15.35 9.47 7.82
C THR A 308 16.04 10.06 9.04
N LEU A 309 15.95 11.39 9.19
CA LEU A 309 16.68 12.13 10.22
C LEU A 309 15.96 12.14 11.58
N PHE A 310 14.63 11.99 11.61
CA PHE A 310 13.84 12.25 12.81
C PHE A 310 12.89 11.09 13.20
N SER A 311 12.81 10.00 12.42
CA SER A 311 12.05 8.81 12.76
C SER A 311 12.97 7.63 13.04
N ASN A 312 12.65 6.83 14.07
CA ASN A 312 13.39 5.63 14.39
C ASN A 312 13.46 4.68 13.17
N ALA A 313 14.51 3.87 13.15
CA ALA A 313 14.71 2.85 12.13
C ALA A 313 13.65 1.73 12.22
N LEU A 314 13.42 1.05 11.11
CA LEU A 314 12.61 -0.17 11.08
C LEU A 314 13.16 -1.20 12.07
N PRO A 315 12.35 -1.83 12.93
CA PRO A 315 12.84 -2.87 13.84
C PRO A 315 13.53 -4.02 13.09
N CYS A 316 14.65 -4.50 13.63
CA CYS A 316 15.45 -5.57 12.99
C CYS A 316 14.65 -6.87 12.80
N THR A 317 13.75 -7.20 13.72
CA THR A 317 12.84 -8.34 13.59
C THR A 317 11.98 -8.23 12.32
N VAL A 318 11.45 -7.04 12.03
CA VAL A 318 10.64 -6.79 10.81
C VAL A 318 11.53 -6.83 9.58
N ALA A 319 12.72 -6.24 9.63
CA ALA A 319 13.68 -6.26 8.51
C ALA A 319 14.07 -7.70 8.13
N CYS A 320 14.34 -8.57 9.12
CA CYS A 320 14.65 -9.98 8.88
C CYS A 320 13.46 -10.75 8.29
N SER A 321 12.26 -10.54 8.81
CA SER A 321 11.03 -11.15 8.30
C SER A 321 10.74 -10.72 6.86
N ALA A 322 10.82 -9.44 6.55
CA ALA A 322 10.58 -8.91 5.22
C ALA A 322 11.62 -9.42 4.21
N ASN A 323 12.91 -9.44 4.60
CA ASN A 323 13.96 -10.01 3.75
C ASN A 323 13.65 -11.48 3.41
N LYS A 324 13.29 -12.30 4.42
CA LYS A 324 12.94 -13.69 4.20
C LYS A 324 11.70 -13.85 3.31
N ALA A 325 10.70 -13.00 3.45
CA ALA A 325 9.52 -13.03 2.60
C ALA A 325 9.86 -12.76 1.12
N ILE A 326 10.74 -11.78 0.85
CA ILE A 326 11.22 -11.49 -0.51
C ILE A 326 12.02 -12.66 -1.06
N GLU A 327 12.91 -13.26 -0.26
CA GLU A 327 13.68 -14.45 -0.68
C GLU A 327 12.75 -15.62 -1.06
N ILE A 328 11.70 -15.89 -0.26
CA ILE A 328 10.72 -16.94 -0.56
C ILE A 328 9.96 -16.62 -1.84
N MET A 329 9.48 -15.40 -2.01
CA MET A 329 8.78 -14.99 -3.22
C MET A 329 9.62 -15.23 -4.48
N LEU A 330 10.89 -14.81 -4.46
CA LEU A 330 11.81 -14.98 -5.59
C LEU A 330 12.20 -16.45 -5.84
N ARG A 331 12.30 -17.25 -4.77
CA ARG A 331 12.61 -18.69 -4.81
C ARG A 331 11.43 -19.53 -5.27
N GLU A 332 10.18 -19.09 -4.98
CA GLU A 332 8.95 -19.84 -5.17
C GLU A 332 7.97 -19.14 -6.14
N PRO A 333 8.31 -18.95 -7.42
CA PRO A 333 7.44 -18.27 -8.39
C PRO A 333 6.09 -18.97 -8.58
N GLN A 334 5.99 -20.26 -8.26
CA GLN A 334 4.72 -21.00 -8.24
C GLN A 334 3.71 -20.44 -7.22
N ARG A 335 4.16 -19.71 -6.21
CA ARG A 335 3.28 -19.03 -5.24
C ARG A 335 2.56 -17.85 -5.91
N VAL A 336 3.27 -17.08 -6.72
CA VAL A 336 2.69 -16.00 -7.53
C VAL A 336 1.74 -16.56 -8.58
N GLN A 337 2.09 -17.69 -9.21
CA GLN A 337 1.20 -18.35 -10.15
C GLN A 337 -0.08 -18.83 -9.48
N ARG A 338 0.02 -19.47 -8.32
CA ARG A 338 -1.16 -19.89 -7.52
C ARG A 338 -2.08 -18.71 -7.18
N LEU A 339 -1.51 -17.54 -6.84
CA LEU A 339 -2.31 -16.34 -6.62
C LEU A 339 -3.11 -15.98 -7.88
N LYS A 340 -2.47 -15.98 -9.05
CA LYS A 340 -3.13 -15.68 -10.34
C LYS A 340 -4.24 -16.68 -10.67
N ASP A 341 -3.99 -17.96 -10.44
CA ASP A 341 -4.97 -19.02 -10.66
C ASP A 341 -6.19 -18.85 -9.73
N ASN A 342 -5.94 -18.56 -8.44
CA ASN A 342 -6.99 -18.25 -7.47
C ASN A 342 -7.78 -17.00 -7.85
N VAL A 343 -7.13 -15.96 -8.37
CA VAL A 343 -7.78 -14.72 -8.85
C VAL A 343 -8.69 -15.03 -10.02
N ALA A 344 -8.21 -15.78 -11.01
CA ALA A 344 -9.00 -16.17 -12.18
C ALA A 344 -10.24 -17.00 -11.77
N TYR A 345 -10.04 -17.98 -10.89
CA TYR A 345 -11.12 -18.79 -10.36
C TYR A 345 -12.16 -17.96 -9.57
N ALA A 346 -11.70 -17.11 -8.65
CA ALA A 346 -12.60 -16.26 -7.87
C ALA A 346 -13.44 -15.34 -8.75
N ARG A 347 -12.84 -14.66 -9.73
CA ARG A 347 -13.57 -13.80 -10.66
C ARG A 347 -14.60 -14.55 -11.48
N GLN A 348 -14.26 -15.74 -11.95
CA GLN A 348 -15.17 -16.61 -12.68
C GLN A 348 -16.37 -16.99 -11.80
N GLN A 349 -16.14 -17.49 -10.59
CA GLN A 349 -17.19 -17.97 -9.70
C GLN A 349 -18.09 -16.82 -9.19
N ILE A 350 -17.51 -15.67 -8.81
CA ILE A 350 -18.27 -14.51 -8.36
C ILE A 350 -19.12 -13.95 -9.51
N GLY A 351 -18.55 -13.85 -10.73
CA GLY A 351 -19.30 -13.41 -11.91
C GLY A 351 -20.42 -14.39 -12.30
N ALA A 352 -20.17 -15.71 -12.25
CA ALA A 352 -21.19 -16.74 -12.51
C ALA A 352 -22.33 -16.70 -11.48
N ALA A 353 -22.08 -16.22 -10.27
CA ALA A 353 -23.09 -15.99 -9.25
C ALA A 353 -23.91 -14.70 -9.46
N GLY A 354 -23.67 -13.93 -10.52
CA GLY A 354 -24.42 -12.73 -10.90
C GLY A 354 -23.92 -11.43 -10.29
N PHE A 355 -22.73 -11.41 -9.67
CA PHE A 355 -22.16 -10.19 -9.10
C PHE A 355 -21.30 -9.45 -10.12
N ASP A 356 -21.42 -8.10 -10.11
CA ASP A 356 -20.60 -7.22 -10.95
C ASP A 356 -19.21 -7.05 -10.33
N VAL A 357 -18.21 -7.68 -10.95
CA VAL A 357 -16.80 -7.62 -10.52
C VAL A 357 -16.00 -6.81 -11.53
N LEU A 358 -15.36 -5.73 -11.09
CA LEU A 358 -14.50 -4.91 -11.95
C LEU A 358 -13.41 -5.77 -12.59
N LYS A 359 -13.24 -5.65 -13.90
CA LYS A 359 -12.22 -6.40 -14.65
C LYS A 359 -10.82 -5.92 -14.27
N SER A 360 -9.98 -6.86 -13.85
CA SER A 360 -8.57 -6.62 -13.52
C SER A 360 -7.85 -7.97 -13.39
N PRO A 361 -6.56 -8.09 -13.71
CA PRO A 361 -5.79 -9.30 -13.44
C PRO A 361 -5.20 -9.35 -12.03
N THR A 362 -5.42 -8.32 -11.21
CA THR A 362 -4.84 -8.21 -9.87
C THR A 362 -5.64 -9.00 -8.81
N ALA A 363 -5.04 -9.17 -7.64
CA ALA A 363 -5.65 -9.88 -6.52
C ALA A 363 -6.80 -9.09 -5.84
N ILE A 364 -7.07 -7.88 -6.28
CA ILE A 364 -8.15 -7.03 -5.80
C ILE A 364 -9.37 -7.26 -6.69
N CYS A 365 -10.44 -7.84 -6.14
CA CYS A 365 -11.69 -8.18 -6.82
C CYS A 365 -12.84 -7.34 -6.24
N PRO A 366 -13.04 -6.08 -6.68
CA PRO A 366 -14.12 -5.25 -6.16
C PRO A 366 -15.46 -5.72 -6.74
N ILE A 367 -16.43 -6.00 -5.86
CA ILE A 367 -17.82 -6.27 -6.21
C ILE A 367 -18.59 -4.96 -6.04
N ILE A 368 -19.14 -4.42 -7.12
CA ILE A 368 -19.81 -3.11 -7.10
C ILE A 368 -21.20 -3.26 -6.48
N VAL A 369 -21.49 -2.40 -5.50
CA VAL A 369 -22.78 -2.38 -4.76
C VAL A 369 -23.52 -1.07 -4.96
N HIS A 370 -22.79 0.01 -5.34
CA HIS A 370 -23.24 1.39 -5.54
C HIS A 370 -23.62 2.13 -4.24
N ASP A 371 -24.44 1.51 -3.38
CA ASP A 371 -24.93 2.13 -2.15
C ASP A 371 -24.03 1.81 -0.94
N THR A 372 -23.63 2.84 -0.20
CA THR A 372 -22.71 2.75 0.94
C THR A 372 -23.32 1.94 2.10
N ALA A 373 -24.58 2.21 2.45
CA ALA A 373 -25.24 1.53 3.57
C ALA A 373 -25.42 0.03 3.25
N LYS A 374 -25.82 -0.28 2.00
CA LYS A 374 -25.91 -1.66 1.51
C LYS A 374 -24.57 -2.38 1.57
N ALA A 375 -23.48 -1.77 1.11
CA ALA A 375 -22.14 -2.37 1.16
C ALA A 375 -21.69 -2.69 2.58
N ILE A 376 -21.97 -1.81 3.54
CA ILE A 376 -21.70 -2.02 4.96
C ILE A 376 -22.56 -3.14 5.55
N ALA A 377 -23.87 -3.16 5.24
CA ALA A 377 -24.77 -4.22 5.68
C ALA A 377 -24.37 -5.60 5.14
N MET A 378 -24.02 -5.66 3.84
CA MET A 378 -23.51 -6.89 3.21
C MET A 378 -22.20 -7.36 3.86
N SER A 379 -21.26 -6.47 4.15
CA SER A 379 -20.01 -6.78 4.85
C SER A 379 -20.28 -7.39 6.23
N LYS A 380 -21.20 -6.81 7.01
CA LYS A 380 -21.61 -7.33 8.32
C LYS A 380 -22.26 -8.71 8.19
N ARG A 381 -23.15 -8.88 7.21
CA ARG A 381 -23.82 -10.15 6.99
C ARG A 381 -22.83 -11.25 6.56
N LEU A 382 -21.86 -10.95 5.71
CA LEU A 382 -20.80 -11.89 5.35
C LEU A 382 -19.99 -12.34 6.58
N LEU A 383 -19.67 -11.42 7.49
CA LEU A 383 -18.94 -11.75 8.71
C LEU A 383 -19.77 -12.72 9.60
N GLU A 384 -21.08 -12.52 9.72
CA GLU A 384 -21.99 -13.45 10.41
C GLU A 384 -22.06 -14.84 9.74
N LEU A 385 -21.79 -14.91 8.43
CA LEU A 385 -21.71 -16.14 7.66
C LEU A 385 -20.31 -16.77 7.66
N GLY A 386 -19.38 -16.26 8.48
CA GLY A 386 -18.02 -16.76 8.59
C GLY A 386 -17.06 -16.29 7.48
N VAL A 387 -17.40 -15.20 6.78
CA VAL A 387 -16.58 -14.63 5.69
C VAL A 387 -16.25 -13.17 5.98
N PHE A 388 -14.98 -12.86 6.19
CA PHE A 388 -14.52 -11.53 6.51
C PHE A 388 -14.13 -10.76 5.23
N VAL A 389 -15.03 -9.89 4.80
CA VAL A 389 -14.88 -8.96 3.68
C VAL A 389 -15.26 -7.56 4.16
N ILE A 390 -14.59 -6.53 3.67
CA ILE A 390 -14.92 -5.13 4.03
C ILE A 390 -15.70 -4.45 2.91
N GLY A 391 -16.79 -3.81 3.30
CA GLY A 391 -17.55 -2.87 2.47
C GLY A 391 -16.94 -1.48 2.53
N PHE A 392 -16.70 -0.88 1.38
CA PHE A 392 -16.22 0.49 1.25
C PHE A 392 -17.26 1.38 0.58
N GLY A 393 -17.47 2.56 1.12
CA GLY A 393 -18.32 3.60 0.58
C GLY A 393 -17.65 4.97 0.74
N TYR A 394 -18.40 6.03 0.48
CA TYR A 394 -17.93 7.40 0.70
C TYR A 394 -17.45 7.60 2.16
N PRO A 395 -16.34 8.32 2.42
CA PRO A 395 -15.48 9.06 1.46
C PRO A 395 -14.30 8.24 0.92
N VAL A 396 -14.19 6.94 1.22
CA VAL A 396 -13.07 6.07 0.78
C VAL A 396 -13.12 5.82 -0.73
N VAL A 397 -14.33 5.70 -1.28
CA VAL A 397 -14.61 5.67 -2.71
C VAL A 397 -15.65 6.76 -3.03
N PRO A 398 -15.74 7.25 -4.29
CA PRO A 398 -16.74 8.24 -4.68
C PRO A 398 -18.17 7.78 -4.37
N GLU A 399 -19.09 8.72 -4.16
CA GLU A 399 -20.49 8.43 -3.98
C GLU A 399 -21.07 7.69 -5.20
N GLY A 400 -21.93 6.70 -4.96
CA GLY A 400 -22.44 5.82 -6.01
C GLY A 400 -21.48 4.70 -6.44
N HIS A 401 -20.27 4.63 -5.88
CA HIS A 401 -19.25 3.63 -6.21
C HIS A 401 -18.91 2.69 -5.04
N ALA A 402 -19.81 2.56 -4.08
CA ALA A 402 -19.63 1.65 -2.95
C ALA A 402 -19.46 0.20 -3.43
N ARG A 403 -18.64 -0.56 -2.71
CA ARG A 403 -18.21 -1.91 -3.10
C ARG A 403 -17.86 -2.79 -1.92
N LEU A 404 -17.96 -4.10 -2.12
CA LEU A 404 -17.23 -5.08 -1.31
C LEU A 404 -15.85 -5.27 -1.93
N ARG A 405 -14.78 -5.04 -1.17
CA ARG A 405 -13.41 -5.23 -1.66
C ARG A 405 -12.89 -6.60 -1.27
N VAL A 406 -13.13 -7.57 -2.14
CA VAL A 406 -12.60 -8.93 -1.98
C VAL A 406 -11.13 -8.96 -2.38
N GLN A 407 -10.29 -9.53 -1.54
CA GLN A 407 -8.86 -9.69 -1.78
C GLN A 407 -8.51 -11.19 -1.78
N ILE A 408 -7.88 -11.63 -2.86
CA ILE A 408 -7.48 -13.01 -3.03
C ILE A 408 -6.04 -13.20 -2.56
N SER A 409 -5.77 -14.35 -1.97
CA SER A 409 -4.44 -14.76 -1.50
C SER A 409 -4.03 -16.09 -2.13
N ALA A 410 -2.74 -16.30 -2.28
CA ALA A 410 -2.17 -17.60 -2.64
C ALA A 410 -2.42 -18.70 -1.56
N ALA A 411 -2.77 -18.27 -0.34
CA ALA A 411 -3.15 -19.17 0.75
C ALA A 411 -4.61 -19.66 0.64
N HIS A 412 -5.46 -19.03 -0.18
CA HIS A 412 -6.82 -19.52 -0.42
C HIS A 412 -6.79 -20.79 -1.25
N THR A 413 -7.78 -21.66 -0.98
CA THR A 413 -8.09 -22.83 -1.81
C THR A 413 -9.37 -22.56 -2.63
N ASN A 414 -9.63 -23.37 -3.64
CA ASN A 414 -10.89 -23.30 -4.39
C ASN A 414 -12.09 -23.45 -3.45
N GLN A 415 -12.02 -24.35 -2.44
CA GLN A 415 -13.07 -24.52 -1.45
C GLN A 415 -13.33 -23.23 -0.64
N HIS A 416 -12.29 -22.47 -0.27
CA HIS A 416 -12.46 -21.17 0.40
C HIS A 416 -13.20 -20.17 -0.50
N ILE A 417 -12.87 -20.17 -1.81
CA ILE A 417 -13.50 -19.29 -2.80
C ILE A 417 -14.97 -19.71 -3.01
N ASP A 418 -15.27 -21.00 -3.08
CA ASP A 418 -16.64 -21.53 -3.19
C ASP A 418 -17.47 -21.12 -1.97
N GLN A 419 -16.93 -21.22 -0.76
CA GLN A 419 -17.57 -20.76 0.48
C GLN A 419 -17.86 -19.25 0.47
N LEU A 420 -16.93 -18.43 -0.04
CA LEU A 420 -17.19 -17.00 -0.25
C LEU A 420 -18.38 -16.79 -1.18
N VAL A 421 -18.42 -17.49 -2.33
CA VAL A 421 -19.51 -17.37 -3.32
C VAL A 421 -20.84 -17.82 -2.74
N ASP A 422 -20.85 -18.91 -1.97
CA ASP A 422 -22.06 -19.40 -1.29
C ASP A 422 -22.55 -18.42 -0.21
N ALA A 423 -21.65 -17.74 0.48
CA ALA A 423 -22.01 -16.67 1.42
C ALA A 423 -22.56 -15.45 0.69
N LEU A 424 -21.97 -15.06 -0.46
CA LEU A 424 -22.46 -13.95 -1.30
C LEU A 424 -23.89 -14.22 -1.81
N LYS A 425 -24.21 -15.45 -2.21
CA LYS A 425 -25.57 -15.83 -2.66
C LYS A 425 -26.64 -15.75 -1.56
N LYS A 426 -26.25 -15.64 -0.28
CA LYS A 426 -27.16 -15.53 0.87
C LYS A 426 -27.40 -14.09 1.32
N LEU A 427 -26.85 -13.11 0.58
CA LEU A 427 -27.08 -11.68 0.77
C LEU A 427 -28.35 -11.23 0.08
#